data_4ab140929d1f03047b61d8cf2f6dc2e6
#
_entry.id   4ab140929d1f03047b61d8cf2f6dc2e6
#
_cell.length_a   1.000
_cell.length_b   1.000
_cell.length_c   1.000
_cell.angle_alpha   90.00
_cell.angle_beta   90.00
_cell.angle_gamma   90.00
#
_symmetry.space_group_name_H-M   'P 1'
#
loop_
_entity.id
_entity.type
_entity.pdbx_description
1 polymer ?
#
loop_
_entity_poly.entity_id
_entity_poly.type
_entity_poly.pdbx_seq_one_letter_code
_entity_poly.pdbx_strand_id
1 'polypeptide(L)'
;QVELLKAEAADAFINIVLACGGPALDALVGLARAVEAEYRALKAGQSALDNNDLLRMAYEALRDHPAIRAAYEGRFKMVMIDEFQDTDQMQVDLIRYLTGAGERALCTVGDAQQSIYRFRGAEVEVFRRQERKVGSSAAPETAAASDVPAGELVKLVRNFRSHDEVLRYVARVFDGDDGGL
;
A
#
# COMPACT_ATOMS: atom_id res chain seq x y z
N GLN A 1 -4.66 25.82 29.98
CA GLN A 1 -4.38 25.05 31.22
C GLN A 1 -5.14 23.73 31.24
N VAL A 2 -6.45 23.68 30.88
CA VAL A 2 -7.24 22.45 30.82
C VAL A 2 -6.73 21.48 29.75
N GLU A 3 -6.37 21.98 28.57
CA GLU A 3 -5.84 21.13 27.47
C GLU A 3 -4.45 20.54 27.81
N LEU A 4 -3.63 21.29 28.54
CA LEU A 4 -2.34 20.79 29.02
C LEU A 4 -2.52 19.64 30.02
N LEU A 5 -3.47 19.79 30.96
CA LEU A 5 -3.79 18.72 31.93
C LEU A 5 -4.36 17.46 31.27
N LYS A 6 -5.15 17.61 30.20
CA LYS A 6 -5.65 16.47 29.43
C LYS A 6 -4.53 15.74 28.70
N ALA A 7 -3.58 16.46 28.09
CA ALA A 7 -2.42 15.87 27.43
C ALA A 7 -1.54 15.12 28.45
N GLU A 8 -1.22 15.73 29.60
CA GLU A 8 -0.44 15.08 30.67
C GLU A 8 -1.15 13.82 31.21
N ALA A 9 -2.47 13.85 31.37
CA ALA A 9 -3.25 12.69 31.81
C ALA A 9 -3.24 11.57 30.78
N ALA A 10 -3.33 11.90 29.49
CA ALA A 10 -3.25 10.93 28.40
C ALA A 10 -1.85 10.27 28.35
N ASP A 11 -0.79 11.04 28.46
CA ASP A 11 0.58 10.53 28.49
C ASP A 11 0.83 9.64 29.71
N ALA A 12 0.33 10.03 30.88
CA ALA A 12 0.42 9.20 32.09
C ALA A 12 -0.33 7.87 31.92
N PHE A 13 -1.51 7.89 31.33
CA PHE A 13 -2.29 6.67 31.04
C PHE A 13 -1.55 5.75 30.08
N ILE A 14 -1.01 6.29 28.97
CA ILE A 14 -0.21 5.52 28.00
C ILE A 14 1.01 4.88 28.70
N ASN A 15 1.73 5.64 29.52
CA ASN A 15 2.89 5.12 30.26
C ASN A 15 2.52 3.99 31.22
N ILE A 16 1.38 4.08 31.90
CA ILE A 16 0.89 3.00 32.77
C ILE A 16 0.54 1.76 31.93
N VAL A 17 -0.17 1.91 30.82
CA VAL A 17 -0.53 0.80 29.93
C VAL A 17 0.73 0.12 29.38
N LEU A 18 1.73 0.89 28.94
CA LEU A 18 3.00 0.36 28.46
C LEU A 18 3.79 -0.34 29.57
N ALA A 19 3.83 0.21 30.77
CA ALA A 19 4.53 -0.41 31.91
C ALA A 19 3.87 -1.74 32.32
N CYS A 20 2.56 -1.83 32.31
CA CYS A 20 1.83 -3.04 32.66
C CYS A 20 1.82 -4.08 31.53
N GLY A 21 1.67 -3.64 30.29
CA GLY A 21 1.54 -4.52 29.12
C GLY A 21 2.87 -4.82 28.41
N GLY A 22 3.90 -3.99 28.61
CA GLY A 22 5.19 -4.08 27.92
C GLY A 22 5.84 -5.47 28.01
N PRO A 23 5.99 -6.07 29.21
CA PRO A 23 6.61 -7.39 29.32
C PRO A 23 5.85 -8.49 28.59
N ALA A 24 4.52 -8.44 28.57
CA ALA A 24 3.70 -9.40 27.84
C ALA A 24 3.82 -9.20 26.31
N LEU A 25 3.89 -7.94 25.87
CA LEU A 25 4.11 -7.61 24.47
C LEU A 25 5.51 -8.05 24.01
N ASP A 26 6.55 -7.82 24.81
CA ASP A 26 7.91 -8.25 24.52
C ASP A 26 8.01 -9.78 24.43
N ALA A 27 7.35 -10.50 25.34
CA ALA A 27 7.27 -11.95 25.29
C ALA A 27 6.55 -12.45 24.03
N LEU A 28 5.45 -11.80 23.64
CA LEU A 28 4.72 -12.12 22.41
C LEU A 28 5.57 -11.87 21.14
N VAL A 29 6.25 -10.73 21.09
CA VAL A 29 7.17 -10.41 19.99
C VAL A 29 8.34 -11.40 19.94
N GLY A 30 8.88 -11.78 21.10
CA GLY A 30 9.92 -12.81 21.22
C GLY A 30 9.44 -14.16 20.68
N LEU A 31 8.24 -14.58 21.07
CA LEU A 31 7.63 -15.81 20.57
C LEU A 31 7.40 -15.75 19.04
N ALA A 32 6.85 -14.64 18.53
CA ALA A 32 6.62 -14.47 17.09
C ALA A 32 7.93 -14.57 16.28
N ARG A 33 9.01 -13.96 16.78
CA ARG A 33 10.34 -14.07 16.16
C ARG A 33 10.89 -15.50 16.17
N ALA A 34 10.69 -16.24 17.28
CA ALA A 34 11.12 -17.63 17.38
C ALA A 34 10.34 -18.52 16.39
N VAL A 35 9.02 -18.34 16.30
CA VAL A 35 8.16 -19.05 15.33
C VAL A 35 8.59 -18.71 13.90
N GLU A 36 8.87 -17.46 13.60
CA GLU A 36 9.32 -17.04 12.26
C GLU A 36 10.67 -17.69 11.90
N ALA A 37 11.62 -17.74 12.84
CA ALA A 37 12.92 -18.35 12.62
C ALA A 37 12.79 -19.85 12.34
N GLU A 38 11.99 -20.57 13.12
CA GLU A 38 11.72 -22.00 12.94
C GLU A 38 10.99 -22.26 11.61
N TYR A 39 10.00 -21.44 11.27
CA TYR A 39 9.30 -21.55 9.99
C TYR A 39 10.23 -21.36 8.79
N ARG A 40 11.16 -20.39 8.86
CA ARG A 40 12.20 -20.20 7.82
C ARG A 40 13.13 -21.40 7.72
N ALA A 41 13.57 -21.96 8.86
CA ALA A 41 14.42 -23.15 8.88
C ALA A 41 13.71 -24.36 8.27
N LEU A 42 12.43 -24.56 8.59
CA LEU A 42 11.60 -25.63 8.03
C LEU A 42 11.46 -25.50 6.52
N LYS A 43 11.15 -24.28 6.01
CA LYS A 43 11.08 -24.02 4.56
C LYS A 43 12.39 -24.29 3.87
N ALA A 44 13.49 -23.83 4.45
CA ALA A 44 14.82 -24.08 3.90
C ALA A 44 15.16 -25.58 3.84
N GLY A 45 14.83 -26.34 4.89
CA GLY A 45 15.03 -27.80 4.93
C GLY A 45 14.20 -28.56 3.90
N GLN A 46 13.07 -28.01 3.48
CA GLN A 46 12.18 -28.58 2.46
C GLN A 46 12.42 -28.01 1.05
N SER A 47 13.34 -27.07 0.89
CA SER A 47 13.53 -26.28 -0.35
C SER A 47 12.22 -25.65 -0.86
N ALA A 48 11.37 -25.20 0.08
CA ALA A 48 10.06 -24.61 -0.18
C ALA A 48 10.09 -23.08 -0.01
N LEU A 49 9.31 -22.39 -0.83
CA LEU A 49 9.09 -20.95 -0.76
C LEU A 49 7.58 -20.67 -0.71
N ASP A 50 7.18 -19.71 0.09
CA ASP A 50 5.83 -19.16 0.01
C ASP A 50 5.78 -17.90 -0.88
N ASN A 51 4.58 -17.39 -1.14
CA ASN A 51 4.40 -16.21 -2.01
C ASN A 51 5.13 -14.96 -1.47
N ASN A 52 5.21 -14.81 -0.15
CA ASN A 52 5.92 -13.68 0.44
C ASN A 52 7.45 -13.81 0.26
N ASP A 53 7.97 -15.05 0.31
CA ASP A 53 9.38 -15.28 0.01
C ASP A 53 9.72 -14.92 -1.43
N LEU A 54 8.85 -15.27 -2.39
CA LEU A 54 9.06 -14.94 -3.81
C LEU A 54 9.12 -13.43 -4.02
N LEU A 55 8.17 -12.68 -3.44
CA LEU A 55 8.16 -11.22 -3.53
C LEU A 55 9.39 -10.60 -2.86
N ARG A 56 9.72 -11.04 -1.65
CA ARG A 56 10.87 -10.55 -0.90
C ARG A 56 12.18 -10.82 -1.63
N MET A 57 12.38 -12.04 -2.13
CA MET A 57 13.60 -12.43 -2.85
C MET A 57 13.73 -11.67 -4.17
N ALA A 58 12.63 -11.44 -4.90
CA ALA A 58 12.63 -10.62 -6.10
C ALA A 58 13.00 -9.16 -5.79
N TYR A 59 12.43 -8.60 -4.72
CA TYR A 59 12.74 -7.25 -4.25
C TYR A 59 14.23 -7.13 -3.86
N GLU A 60 14.75 -8.07 -3.03
CA GLU A 60 16.15 -8.11 -2.60
C GLU A 60 17.10 -8.25 -3.80
N ALA A 61 16.77 -9.12 -4.76
CA ALA A 61 17.57 -9.30 -5.97
C ALA A 61 17.69 -8.01 -6.79
N LEU A 62 16.60 -7.27 -6.96
CA LEU A 62 16.62 -6.00 -7.70
C LEU A 62 17.24 -4.85 -6.90
N ARG A 63 17.07 -4.84 -5.56
CA ARG A 63 17.66 -3.84 -4.68
C ARG A 63 19.16 -3.97 -4.58
N ASP A 64 19.66 -5.20 -4.33
CA ASP A 64 21.04 -5.44 -3.94
C ASP A 64 21.96 -5.74 -5.13
N HIS A 65 21.40 -6.08 -6.30
CA HIS A 65 22.16 -6.40 -7.50
C HIS A 65 21.85 -5.44 -8.66
N PRO A 66 22.61 -4.34 -8.80
CA PRO A 66 22.37 -3.34 -9.87
C PRO A 66 22.39 -3.92 -11.28
N ALA A 67 23.20 -4.96 -11.53
CA ALA A 67 23.27 -5.62 -12.83
C ALA A 67 21.96 -6.36 -13.17
N ILE A 68 21.35 -7.01 -12.17
CA ILE A 68 20.05 -7.67 -12.34
C ILE A 68 18.99 -6.61 -12.59
N ARG A 69 18.96 -5.54 -11.76
CA ARG A 69 18.02 -4.43 -11.95
C ARG A 69 18.13 -3.83 -13.35
N ALA A 70 19.32 -3.51 -13.82
CA ALA A 70 19.54 -2.96 -15.16
C ALA A 70 19.06 -3.90 -16.29
N ALA A 71 19.12 -5.21 -16.09
CA ALA A 71 18.61 -6.19 -17.07
C ALA A 71 17.07 -6.23 -17.13
N TYR A 72 16.39 -5.82 -16.07
CA TYR A 72 14.93 -5.84 -16.00
C TYR A 72 14.32 -4.45 -16.21
N GLU A 73 15.03 -3.38 -15.90
CA GLU A 73 14.59 -2.00 -16.10
C GLU A 73 14.29 -1.74 -17.58
N GLY A 74 13.07 -1.28 -17.87
CA GLY A 74 12.62 -1.02 -19.23
C GLY A 74 12.33 -2.26 -20.07
N ARG A 75 12.46 -3.47 -19.53
CA ARG A 75 12.10 -4.71 -20.25
C ARG A 75 10.61 -4.80 -20.54
N PHE A 76 9.78 -4.25 -19.66
CA PHE A 76 8.33 -4.27 -19.80
C PHE A 76 7.86 -2.98 -20.49
N LYS A 77 7.05 -3.11 -21.54
CA LYS A 77 6.44 -1.97 -22.22
C LYS A 77 5.37 -1.30 -21.36
N MET A 78 4.72 -2.09 -20.51
CA MET A 78 3.70 -1.66 -19.58
C MET A 78 3.64 -2.63 -18.39
N VAL A 79 3.52 -2.09 -17.20
CA VAL A 79 3.23 -2.81 -15.96
C VAL A 79 1.86 -2.35 -15.49
N MET A 80 0.93 -3.27 -15.36
CA MET A 80 -0.43 -2.99 -14.90
C MET A 80 -0.64 -3.64 -13.55
N ILE A 81 -1.17 -2.87 -12.59
CA ILE A 81 -1.45 -3.34 -11.24
C ILE A 81 -2.90 -3.09 -10.94
N ASP A 82 -3.61 -4.15 -10.68
CA ASP A 82 -4.97 -4.11 -10.18
C ASP A 82 -4.98 -4.15 -8.65
N GLU A 83 -6.07 -3.68 -8.05
CA GLU A 83 -6.25 -3.61 -6.59
C GLU A 83 -5.08 -2.89 -5.90
N PHE A 84 -4.60 -1.80 -6.49
CA PHE A 84 -3.41 -1.08 -6.03
C PHE A 84 -3.53 -0.58 -4.58
N GLN A 85 -4.75 -0.37 -4.06
CA GLN A 85 -5.01 -0.01 -2.65
C GLN A 85 -4.55 -1.09 -1.66
N ASP A 86 -4.34 -2.33 -2.11
CA ASP A 86 -3.92 -3.46 -1.27
C ASP A 86 -2.41 -3.75 -1.36
N THR A 87 -1.66 -2.89 -2.05
CA THR A 87 -0.20 -3.00 -2.15
C THR A 87 0.52 -2.44 -0.92
N ASP A 88 1.64 -3.05 -0.58
CA ASP A 88 2.58 -2.56 0.43
C ASP A 88 3.75 -1.79 -0.20
N GLN A 89 4.56 -1.14 0.64
CA GLN A 89 5.69 -0.33 0.17
C GLN A 89 6.76 -1.17 -0.55
N MET A 90 7.01 -2.41 -0.12
CA MET A 90 7.99 -3.30 -0.77
C MET A 90 7.55 -3.66 -2.19
N GLN A 91 6.26 -3.95 -2.38
CA GLN A 91 5.70 -4.22 -3.70
C GLN A 91 5.80 -2.99 -4.63
N VAL A 92 5.53 -1.79 -4.11
CA VAL A 92 5.68 -0.55 -4.88
C VAL A 92 7.13 -0.31 -5.28
N ASP A 93 8.07 -0.55 -4.38
CA ASP A 93 9.50 -0.39 -4.69
C ASP A 93 9.99 -1.44 -5.69
N LEU A 94 9.50 -2.67 -5.60
CA LEU A 94 9.72 -3.72 -6.61
C LEU A 94 9.26 -3.26 -8.00
N ILE A 95 8.06 -2.69 -8.09
CA ILE A 95 7.49 -2.17 -9.33
C ILE A 95 8.36 -1.05 -9.89
N ARG A 96 8.83 -0.13 -9.05
CA ARG A 96 9.72 0.96 -9.47
C ARG A 96 11.03 0.44 -10.06
N TYR A 97 11.60 -0.63 -9.51
CA TYR A 97 12.79 -1.27 -10.10
C TYR A 97 12.50 -1.85 -11.49
N LEU A 98 11.29 -2.31 -11.76
CA LEU A 98 10.89 -2.88 -13.06
C LEU A 98 10.55 -1.81 -14.09
N THR A 99 9.93 -0.70 -13.67
CA THR A 99 9.48 0.38 -14.56
C THR A 99 10.54 1.46 -14.79
N GLY A 100 11.56 1.53 -13.91
CA GLY A 100 12.58 2.56 -13.92
C GLY A 100 12.10 3.91 -13.35
N ALA A 101 12.99 4.89 -13.31
CA ALA A 101 12.77 6.17 -12.65
C ALA A 101 11.62 7.01 -13.24
N GLY A 102 11.24 6.76 -14.49
CA GLY A 102 10.20 7.54 -15.18
C GLY A 102 8.78 7.05 -14.95
N GLU A 103 8.58 5.86 -14.39
CA GLU A 103 7.26 5.21 -14.20
C GLU A 103 6.32 5.30 -15.43
N ARG A 104 6.87 5.55 -16.63
CA ARG A 104 6.12 5.80 -17.88
C ARG A 104 5.33 4.60 -18.36
N ALA A 105 5.70 3.42 -17.87
CA ALA A 105 5.09 2.15 -18.22
C ALA A 105 4.16 1.62 -17.12
N LEU A 106 3.77 2.45 -16.15
CA LEU A 106 2.96 2.03 -15.00
C LEU A 106 1.51 2.46 -15.15
N CYS A 107 0.60 1.50 -15.08
CA CYS A 107 -0.84 1.71 -14.95
C CYS A 107 -1.31 1.09 -13.64
N THR A 108 -1.89 1.88 -12.75
CA THR A 108 -2.45 1.40 -11.49
C THR A 108 -3.96 1.57 -11.48
N VAL A 109 -4.67 0.54 -11.07
CA VAL A 109 -6.13 0.53 -10.93
C VAL A 109 -6.45 0.17 -9.48
N GLY A 110 -7.41 0.86 -8.88
CA GLY A 110 -7.80 0.59 -7.50
C GLY A 110 -8.84 1.57 -6.97
N ASP A 111 -9.29 1.32 -5.77
CA ASP A 111 -10.25 2.14 -5.05
C ASP A 111 -9.83 2.25 -3.58
N ALA A 112 -9.45 3.46 -3.15
CA ALA A 112 -9.01 3.70 -1.78
C ALA A 112 -10.06 3.32 -0.72
N GLN A 113 -11.36 3.36 -1.07
CA GLN A 113 -12.44 3.00 -0.17
C GLN A 113 -12.55 1.48 0.06
N GLN A 114 -11.99 0.68 -0.86
CA GLN A 114 -11.96 -0.78 -0.76
C GLN A 114 -10.73 -1.32 -0.04
N SER A 115 -9.83 -0.46 0.46
CA SER A 115 -8.64 -0.89 1.21
C SER A 115 -9.02 -1.47 2.57
N ILE A 116 -9.02 -2.79 2.70
CA ILE A 116 -9.37 -3.52 3.92
C ILE A 116 -8.23 -4.40 4.45
N TYR A 117 -7.08 -4.46 3.76
CA TYR A 117 -5.97 -5.36 4.08
C TYR A 117 -4.82 -4.69 4.85
N ARG A 118 -5.09 -3.64 5.61
CA ARG A 118 -4.08 -2.97 6.45
C ARG A 118 -3.36 -3.92 7.39
N PHE A 119 -4.07 -4.92 7.94
CA PHE A 119 -3.50 -5.95 8.82
C PHE A 119 -2.51 -6.89 8.10
N ARG A 120 -2.47 -6.89 6.76
CA ARG A 120 -1.49 -7.60 5.92
C ARG A 120 -0.34 -6.72 5.44
N GLY A 121 -0.26 -5.46 5.90
CA GLY A 121 0.76 -4.52 5.48
C GLY A 121 0.36 -3.62 4.31
N ALA A 122 -0.87 -3.77 3.76
CA ALA A 122 -1.38 -2.83 2.77
C ALA A 122 -1.51 -1.43 3.37
N GLU A 123 -1.01 -0.43 2.66
CA GLU A 123 -1.02 0.96 3.09
C GLU A 123 -1.81 1.81 2.10
N VAL A 124 -3.05 2.16 2.44
CA VAL A 124 -3.89 3.04 1.60
C VAL A 124 -3.21 4.39 1.30
N GLU A 125 -2.29 4.81 2.17
CA GLU A 125 -1.52 6.03 1.95
C GLU A 125 -0.54 5.91 0.77
N VAL A 126 -0.08 4.71 0.46
CA VAL A 126 0.71 4.44 -0.75
C VAL A 126 -0.13 4.74 -1.99
N PHE A 127 -1.38 4.25 -2.03
CA PHE A 127 -2.34 4.54 -3.10
C PHE A 127 -2.60 6.06 -3.22
N ARG A 128 -2.95 6.71 -2.13
CA ARG A 128 -3.20 8.17 -2.11
C ARG A 128 -2.00 9.01 -2.50
N ARG A 129 -0.79 8.55 -2.17
CA ARG A 129 0.45 9.20 -2.60
C ARG A 129 0.63 9.11 -4.11
N GLN A 130 0.32 7.96 -4.70
CA GLN A 130 0.36 7.77 -6.15
C GLN A 130 -0.70 8.65 -6.85
N GLU A 131 -1.93 8.70 -6.36
CA GLU A 131 -2.96 9.62 -6.88
C GLU A 131 -2.49 11.08 -6.86
N ARG A 132 -1.95 11.55 -5.71
CA ARG A 132 -1.42 12.92 -5.60
C ARG A 132 -0.28 13.18 -6.55
N LYS A 133 0.65 12.23 -6.71
CA LYS A 133 1.78 12.34 -7.62
C LYS A 133 1.30 12.51 -9.07
N VAL A 134 0.38 11.68 -9.51
CA VAL A 134 -0.20 11.77 -10.86
C VAL A 134 -1.06 13.03 -11.02
N GLY A 135 -1.93 13.34 -10.05
CA GLY A 135 -2.80 14.51 -10.09
C GLY A 135 -2.06 15.87 -10.03
N SER A 136 -0.90 15.94 -9.34
CA SER A 136 -0.07 17.15 -9.27
C SER A 136 0.81 17.34 -10.50
N SER A 137 0.95 16.32 -11.30
CA SER A 137 1.78 16.26 -12.51
C SER A 137 0.99 16.66 -13.78
N ALA A 138 -0.28 17.07 -13.64
CA ALA A 138 -1.03 17.72 -14.71
C ALA A 138 -0.30 19.02 -15.09
N ALA A 139 0.38 18.99 -16.26
CA ALA A 139 1.23 20.08 -16.73
C ALA A 139 0.45 21.39 -16.84
N PRO A 140 1.08 22.54 -16.52
CA PRO A 140 0.56 23.83 -16.94
C PRO A 140 0.49 23.86 -18.49
N GLU A 141 -0.56 24.47 -19.03
CA GLU A 141 -0.87 24.56 -20.48
C GLU A 141 0.25 25.12 -21.37
N THR A 142 1.44 25.37 -20.82
CA THR A 142 2.59 25.99 -21.50
C THR A 142 3.83 25.09 -21.64
N ALA A 143 3.73 23.78 -21.38
CA ALA A 143 4.88 22.88 -21.53
C ALA A 143 5.21 22.62 -23.00
N ALA A 144 6.48 22.79 -23.35
CA ALA A 144 7.00 22.57 -24.70
C ALA A 144 6.85 21.10 -25.10
N ALA A 145 6.65 20.83 -26.40
CA ALA A 145 6.32 19.53 -27.01
C ALA A 145 7.35 18.38 -26.78
N SER A 146 8.38 18.58 -25.96
CA SER A 146 9.38 17.57 -25.59
C SER A 146 9.10 16.88 -24.26
N ASP A 147 8.14 17.37 -23.46
CA ASP A 147 7.83 16.78 -22.16
C ASP A 147 6.75 15.70 -22.33
N VAL A 148 7.14 14.48 -22.01
CA VAL A 148 6.19 13.34 -21.93
C VAL A 148 5.13 13.73 -20.91
N PRO A 149 3.84 13.64 -21.27
CA PRO A 149 2.78 14.01 -20.35
C PRO A 149 2.94 13.22 -19.05
N ALA A 150 2.92 13.92 -17.97
CA ALA A 150 2.72 13.36 -16.65
C ALA A 150 1.48 12.46 -16.69
N GLY A 151 1.49 11.38 -15.93
CA GLY A 151 0.42 10.39 -15.94
C GLY A 151 -0.96 11.03 -15.77
N GLU A 152 -1.97 10.43 -16.35
CA GLU A 152 -3.35 10.87 -16.29
C GLU A 152 -4.10 10.10 -15.20
N LEU A 153 -4.82 10.82 -14.33
CA LEU A 153 -5.72 10.25 -13.34
C LEU A 153 -7.14 10.19 -13.92
N VAL A 154 -7.61 8.97 -14.20
CA VAL A 154 -8.96 8.72 -14.69
C VAL A 154 -9.84 8.19 -13.56
N LYS A 155 -10.97 8.86 -13.29
CA LYS A 155 -11.97 8.40 -12.33
C LYS A 155 -13.10 7.66 -13.03
N LEU A 156 -13.30 6.40 -12.66
CA LEU A 156 -14.41 5.58 -13.14
C LEU A 156 -15.63 5.81 -12.24
N VAL A 157 -16.58 6.60 -12.72
CA VAL A 157 -17.77 6.99 -11.95
C VAL A 157 -19.04 6.22 -12.35
N ARG A 158 -18.99 5.46 -13.45
CA ARG A 158 -20.14 4.70 -13.93
C ARG A 158 -20.07 3.25 -13.45
N ASN A 159 -21.12 2.79 -12.80
CA ASN A 159 -21.24 1.40 -12.39
C ASN A 159 -21.81 0.56 -13.53
N PHE A 160 -21.13 -0.57 -13.83
CA PHE A 160 -21.55 -1.56 -14.83
C PHE A 160 -21.78 -2.95 -14.22
N ARG A 161 -21.56 -3.11 -12.91
CA ARG A 161 -21.57 -4.40 -12.20
C ARG A 161 -22.86 -4.64 -11.46
N SER A 162 -23.34 -3.65 -10.70
CA SER A 162 -24.49 -3.79 -9.80
C SER A 162 -25.75 -3.23 -10.42
N HIS A 163 -26.89 -3.89 -10.10
CA HIS A 163 -28.22 -3.41 -10.52
C HIS A 163 -28.58 -2.11 -9.79
N ASP A 164 -29.30 -1.22 -10.47
CA ASP A 164 -29.66 0.12 -9.94
C ASP A 164 -30.43 0.09 -8.61
N GLU A 165 -31.23 -0.96 -8.39
CA GLU A 165 -31.97 -1.10 -7.11
C GLU A 165 -31.04 -1.36 -5.93
N VAL A 166 -29.96 -2.14 -6.16
CA VAL A 166 -28.93 -2.40 -5.13
C VAL A 166 -28.19 -1.09 -4.80
N LEU A 167 -27.83 -0.32 -5.82
CA LEU A 167 -27.17 0.98 -5.62
C LEU A 167 -28.05 1.96 -4.87
N ARG A 168 -29.36 2.03 -5.23
CA ARG A 168 -30.33 2.89 -4.53
C ARG A 168 -30.53 2.45 -3.08
N TYR A 169 -30.53 1.15 -2.80
CA TYR A 169 -30.62 0.66 -1.42
C TYR A 169 -29.38 1.05 -0.62
N VAL A 170 -28.18 0.82 -1.17
CA VAL A 170 -26.92 1.20 -0.51
C VAL A 170 -26.87 2.71 -0.26
N ALA A 171 -27.18 3.53 -1.27
CA ALA A 171 -27.24 4.99 -1.10
C ALA A 171 -28.21 5.39 0.02
N ARG A 172 -29.41 4.80 0.07
CA ARG A 172 -30.38 5.10 1.14
C ARG A 172 -29.87 4.75 2.53
N VAL A 173 -29.07 3.66 2.66
CA VAL A 173 -28.49 3.25 3.95
C VAL A 173 -27.37 4.17 4.40
N PHE A 174 -26.52 4.62 3.46
CA PHE A 174 -25.29 5.35 3.80
C PHE A 174 -25.41 6.86 3.64
N ASP A 175 -26.20 7.36 2.68
CA ASP A 175 -26.42 8.81 2.50
C ASP A 175 -27.58 9.35 3.36
N GLY A 176 -28.48 8.48 3.81
CA GLY A 176 -29.58 8.62 4.75
C GLY A 176 -30.41 9.91 4.66
N ASP A 177 -31.72 9.81 4.70
CA ASP A 177 -32.59 10.99 4.92
C ASP A 177 -32.34 11.65 6.30
N ASP A 178 -31.57 10.96 7.19
CA ASP A 178 -31.28 11.37 8.57
C ASP A 178 -29.77 11.53 8.86
N GLY A 179 -28.95 11.84 7.84
CA GLY A 179 -27.49 12.07 7.98
C GLY A 179 -26.76 10.77 8.33
N GLY A 180 -26.20 10.16 7.33
CA GLY A 180 -25.57 8.83 7.32
C GLY A 180 -24.79 8.42 8.56
N LEU A 181 -24.55 7.11 8.67
CA LEU A 181 -23.74 6.49 9.72
C LEU A 181 -22.32 7.06 9.76
#